data_d990725380d89c8424ba7d5a41adff75
#
_entry.id   d990725380d89c8424ba7d5a41adff75
#
_cell.length_a   1.000
_cell.length_b   1.000
_cell.length_c   1.000
_cell.angle_alpha   90.00
_cell.angle_beta   90.00
_cell.angle_gamma   90.00
#
_symmetry.space_group_name_H-M   'P 1'
#
loop_
_entity.id
_entity.type
_entity.pdbx_description
1 polymer ?
#
loop_
_entity_poly.entity_id
_entity_poly.type
_entity_poly.pdbx_seq_one_letter_code
_entity_poly.pdbx_strand_id
1 'polypeptide(L)'
;MLNQILAEFLKLDGVFAAVVVGRDGMVIESAVSGKVDTDALGAMASTGMGTAEAMGNELGKGELNQMLVELEKGPILLSPLSKDELIAIVSDNTGNIGRIRNELKKNKERIIAAL
;
A
#
# COMPACT_ATOMS: atom_id res chain seq x y z
N MET A 1 -12.38 2.93 -12.84
CA MET A 1 -11.45 1.84 -13.15
C MET A 1 -10.48 1.55 -12.02
N LEU A 2 -9.76 2.53 -11.51
CA LEU A 2 -8.83 2.32 -10.40
C LEU A 2 -9.53 1.74 -9.17
N ASN A 3 -10.69 2.28 -8.82
CA ASN A 3 -11.47 1.80 -7.68
C ASN A 3 -11.80 0.31 -7.81
N GLN A 4 -12.14 -0.15 -9.00
CA GLN A 4 -12.47 -1.55 -9.25
C GLN A 4 -11.24 -2.46 -9.06
N ILE A 5 -10.08 -2.01 -9.48
CA ILE A 5 -8.83 -2.76 -9.30
C ILE A 5 -8.51 -2.88 -7.81
N LEU A 6 -8.64 -1.77 -7.08
CA LEU A 6 -8.40 -1.78 -5.63
C LEU A 6 -9.39 -2.68 -4.89
N ALA A 7 -10.64 -2.70 -5.35
CA ALA A 7 -11.66 -3.56 -4.73
C ALA A 7 -11.33 -5.04 -4.86
N GLU A 8 -10.55 -5.45 -5.86
CA GLU A 8 -10.13 -6.85 -6.02
C GLU A 8 -9.26 -7.30 -4.84
N PHE A 9 -8.50 -6.39 -4.23
CA PHE A 9 -7.70 -6.73 -3.06
C PHE A 9 -8.55 -7.10 -1.86
N LEU A 10 -9.76 -6.54 -1.76
CA LEU A 10 -10.67 -6.84 -0.65
C LEU A 10 -11.20 -8.26 -0.70
N LYS A 11 -11.03 -8.95 -1.82
CA LYS A 11 -11.41 -10.37 -1.95
C LYS A 11 -10.40 -11.30 -1.30
N LEU A 12 -9.20 -10.80 -1.01
CA LEU A 12 -8.20 -11.58 -0.30
C LEU A 12 -8.60 -11.65 1.18
N ASP A 13 -8.48 -12.84 1.75
CA ASP A 13 -8.88 -13.07 3.14
C ASP A 13 -8.15 -12.11 4.08
N GLY A 14 -8.91 -11.41 4.90
CA GLY A 14 -8.40 -10.48 5.90
C GLY A 14 -8.06 -9.09 5.39
N VAL A 15 -8.00 -8.86 4.08
CA VAL A 15 -7.71 -7.52 3.54
C VAL A 15 -8.97 -6.66 3.63
N PHE A 16 -8.86 -5.51 4.29
CA PHE A 16 -10.01 -4.62 4.45
C PHE A 16 -9.78 -3.20 3.96
N ALA A 17 -8.59 -2.87 3.46
CA ALA A 17 -8.34 -1.58 2.82
C ALA A 17 -7.23 -1.70 1.78
N ALA A 18 -7.42 -1.04 0.65
CA ALA A 18 -6.42 -0.84 -0.37
C ALA A 18 -6.51 0.63 -0.79
N VAL A 19 -5.46 1.40 -0.55
CA VAL A 19 -5.49 2.85 -0.67
C VAL A 19 -4.31 3.32 -1.50
N VAL A 20 -4.60 4.07 -2.58
CA VAL A 20 -3.56 4.73 -3.37
C VAL A 20 -3.40 6.15 -2.84
N VAL A 21 -2.17 6.51 -2.54
CA VAL A 21 -1.82 7.75 -1.86
C VAL A 21 -0.74 8.47 -2.68
N GLY A 22 -0.88 9.79 -2.79
CA GLY A 22 0.20 10.63 -3.33
C GLY A 22 1.35 10.76 -2.34
N ARG A 23 2.53 11.09 -2.84
CA ARG A 23 3.70 11.30 -1.98
C ARG A 23 3.51 12.47 -1.03
N ASP A 24 2.55 13.35 -1.33
CA ASP A 24 2.14 14.46 -0.46
C ASP A 24 1.22 14.01 0.69
N GLY A 25 0.87 12.73 0.74
CA GLY A 25 0.00 12.16 1.77
C GLY A 25 -1.49 12.22 1.43
N MET A 26 -1.86 12.79 0.30
CA MET A 26 -3.27 12.90 -0.10
C MET A 26 -3.75 11.60 -0.74
N VAL A 27 -4.92 11.13 -0.31
CA VAL A 27 -5.53 9.93 -0.88
C VAL A 27 -6.03 10.22 -2.29
N ILE A 28 -5.64 9.37 -3.23
CA ILE A 28 -6.09 9.46 -4.62
C ILE A 28 -7.33 8.61 -4.83
N GLU A 29 -7.31 7.37 -4.37
CA GLU A 29 -8.43 6.45 -4.47
C GLU A 29 -8.32 5.40 -3.38
N SER A 30 -9.45 4.86 -2.94
CA SER A 30 -9.47 3.82 -1.92
C SER A 30 -10.61 2.83 -2.13
N ALA A 31 -10.38 1.61 -1.69
CA ALA A 31 -11.42 0.61 -1.52
C ALA A 31 -11.30 0.10 -0.08
N VAL A 32 -12.39 0.19 0.66
CA VAL A 32 -12.39 -0.08 2.09
C VAL A 32 -13.62 -0.91 2.47
N SER A 33 -13.42 -1.89 3.34
CA SER A 33 -14.49 -2.64 3.99
C SER A 33 -14.50 -2.23 5.46
N GLY A 34 -15.61 -1.66 5.92
CA GLY A 34 -15.72 -1.16 7.29
C GLY A 34 -15.24 0.29 7.41
N LYS A 35 -14.83 0.66 8.62
CA LYS A 35 -14.43 2.03 8.91
C LYS A 35 -12.91 2.14 8.98
N VAL A 36 -12.33 2.92 8.09
CA VAL A 36 -10.89 3.23 8.07
C VAL A 36 -10.73 4.72 7.81
N ASP A 37 -9.94 5.39 8.64
CA ASP A 37 -9.57 6.77 8.37
C ASP A 37 -8.48 6.77 7.31
N THR A 38 -8.89 6.84 6.04
CA THR A 38 -7.98 6.76 4.92
C THR A 38 -7.06 7.98 4.82
N ASP A 39 -7.53 9.15 5.26
CA ASP A 39 -6.70 10.35 5.24
C ASP A 39 -5.55 10.24 6.23
N ALA A 40 -5.83 9.75 7.45
CA ALA A 40 -4.79 9.52 8.43
C ALA A 40 -3.80 8.44 7.96
N LEU A 41 -4.32 7.35 7.40
CA LEU A 41 -3.49 6.28 6.85
C LEU A 41 -2.58 6.82 5.74
N GLY A 42 -3.13 7.62 4.84
CA GLY A 42 -2.37 8.20 3.73
C GLY A 42 -1.22 9.07 4.19
N ALA A 43 -1.48 9.95 5.16
CA ALA A 43 -0.45 10.83 5.72
C ALA A 43 0.67 10.02 6.38
N MET A 44 0.31 9.02 7.17
CA MET A 44 1.29 8.18 7.86
C MET A 44 2.06 7.28 6.90
N ALA A 45 1.37 6.73 5.89
CA ALA A 45 1.99 5.85 4.91
C ALA A 45 3.03 6.59 4.07
N SER A 46 2.72 7.81 3.62
CA SER A 46 3.67 8.61 2.84
C SER A 46 4.89 8.99 3.67
N THR A 47 4.68 9.34 4.93
CA THR A 47 5.77 9.66 5.87
C THR A 47 6.67 8.44 6.13
N GLY A 48 6.05 7.29 6.43
CA GLY A 48 6.79 6.05 6.69
C GLY A 48 7.60 5.58 5.50
N MET A 49 7.00 5.63 4.32
CA MET A 49 7.68 5.24 3.09
C MET A 49 8.83 6.19 2.79
N GLY A 50 8.63 7.50 2.96
CA GLY A 50 9.69 8.49 2.76
C GLY A 50 10.88 8.25 3.68
N THR A 51 10.61 7.88 4.92
CA THR A 51 11.67 7.54 5.89
C THR A 51 12.43 6.29 5.46
N ALA A 52 11.70 5.25 5.02
CA ALA A 52 12.34 4.03 4.54
C ALA A 52 13.20 4.27 3.30
N GLU A 53 12.71 5.11 2.38
CA GLU A 53 13.47 5.49 1.19
C GLU A 53 14.74 6.26 1.56
N ALA A 54 14.65 7.14 2.54
CA ALA A 54 15.82 7.89 3.02
C ALA A 54 16.87 6.96 3.63
N MET A 55 16.44 5.93 4.37
CA MET A 55 17.37 4.92 4.89
C MET A 55 18.07 4.17 3.77
N GLY A 56 17.33 3.80 2.73
CA GLY A 56 17.90 3.12 1.57
C GLY A 56 18.96 3.97 0.88
N ASN A 57 18.69 5.24 0.70
CA ASN A 57 19.62 6.18 0.08
C ASN A 57 20.87 6.38 0.95
N GLU A 58 20.68 6.56 2.25
CA GLU A 58 21.80 6.76 3.19
C GLU A 58 22.75 5.57 3.19
N LEU A 59 22.22 4.36 3.08
CA LEU A 59 23.01 3.14 3.14
C LEU A 59 23.46 2.62 1.76
N GLY A 60 23.13 3.36 0.69
CA GLY A 60 23.48 2.96 -0.67
C GLY A 60 22.81 1.66 -1.12
N LYS A 61 21.60 1.40 -0.63
CA LYS A 61 20.89 0.15 -0.89
C LYS A 61 19.91 0.22 -2.07
N GLY A 62 19.85 1.35 -2.76
CA GLY A 62 18.98 1.51 -3.91
C GLY A 62 17.56 1.88 -3.56
N GLU A 63 16.64 1.65 -4.50
CA GLU A 63 15.25 2.04 -4.36
C GLU A 63 14.48 1.11 -3.45
N LEU A 64 13.46 1.65 -2.78
CA LEU A 64 12.56 0.86 -1.95
C LEU A 64 11.63 0.02 -2.84
N ASN A 65 11.55 -1.27 -2.59
CA ASN A 65 10.61 -2.15 -3.27
C ASN A 65 9.30 -2.30 -2.49
N GLN A 66 9.40 -2.54 -1.20
CA GLN A 66 8.25 -2.73 -0.33
C GLN A 66 8.62 -2.42 1.10
N MET A 67 7.60 -2.04 1.88
CA MET A 67 7.73 -1.86 3.31
C MET A 67 6.61 -2.63 3.99
N LEU A 68 6.98 -3.55 4.87
CA LEU A 68 6.02 -4.34 5.64
C LEU A 68 6.02 -3.85 7.07
N VAL A 69 4.83 -3.49 7.56
CA VAL A 69 4.62 -3.14 8.96
C VAL A 69 3.86 -4.29 9.60
N GLU A 70 4.53 -5.05 10.44
CA GLU A 70 3.90 -6.15 11.16
C GLU A 70 3.35 -5.65 12.48
N LEU A 71 2.04 -5.67 12.61
CA LEU A 71 1.35 -5.27 13.82
C LEU A 71 0.66 -6.46 14.44
N GLU A 72 0.31 -6.36 15.71
CA GLU A 72 -0.30 -7.45 16.46
C GLU A 72 -1.55 -8.00 15.79
N LYS A 73 -2.37 -7.13 15.19
CA LYS A 73 -3.63 -7.51 14.56
C LYS A 73 -3.57 -7.49 13.04
N GLY A 74 -2.41 -7.75 12.48
CA GLY A 74 -2.23 -7.89 11.05
C GLY A 74 -1.31 -6.85 10.45
N PRO A 75 -0.85 -7.10 9.23
CA PRO A 75 0.15 -6.28 8.57
C PRO A 75 -0.44 -5.13 7.77
N ILE A 76 0.42 -4.14 7.52
CA ILE A 76 0.20 -3.15 6.48
C ILE A 76 1.35 -3.29 5.48
N LEU A 77 1.02 -3.46 4.22
CA LEU A 77 2.02 -3.53 3.16
C LEU A 77 2.00 -2.22 2.37
N LEU A 78 3.14 -1.58 2.27
CA LEU A 78 3.31 -0.35 1.49
C LEU A 78 4.22 -0.63 0.31
N SER A 79 3.86 -0.10 -0.85
CA SER A 79 4.68 -0.26 -2.05
C SER A 79 4.67 1.01 -2.87
N PRO A 80 5.83 1.45 -3.38
CA PRO A 80 5.86 2.51 -4.37
C PRO A 80 5.14 2.06 -5.64
N LEU A 81 4.36 2.95 -6.23
CA LEU A 81 3.79 2.75 -7.56
C LEU A 81 4.60 3.51 -8.59
N SER A 82 4.94 4.74 -8.27
CA SER A 82 5.78 5.62 -9.07
C SER A 82 6.51 6.57 -8.12
N LYS A 83 7.22 7.54 -8.67
CA LYS A 83 7.83 8.59 -7.84
C LYS A 83 6.79 9.49 -7.16
N ASP A 84 5.55 9.48 -7.65
CA ASP A 84 4.50 10.38 -7.16
C ASP A 84 3.42 9.68 -6.34
N GLU A 85 3.30 8.35 -6.43
CA GLU A 85 2.24 7.61 -5.74
C GLU A 85 2.75 6.33 -5.09
N LEU A 86 2.01 5.91 -4.08
CA LEU A 86 2.23 4.65 -3.38
C LEU A 86 0.89 3.96 -3.12
N ILE A 87 0.95 2.69 -2.76
CA ILE A 87 -0.24 1.94 -2.34
C ILE A 87 -0.03 1.37 -0.94
N ALA A 88 -1.08 1.43 -0.13
CA ALA A 88 -1.13 0.80 1.19
C ALA A 88 -2.22 -0.26 1.19
N ILE A 89 -1.88 -1.47 1.62
CA ILE A 89 -2.83 -2.57 1.74
C ILE A 89 -2.85 -3.01 3.19
N VAL A 90 -4.03 -2.96 3.80
CA VAL A 90 -4.21 -3.24 5.22
C VAL A 90 -4.96 -4.55 5.40
N SER A 91 -4.40 -5.43 6.21
CA SER A 91 -4.99 -6.74 6.48
C SER A 91 -5.06 -7.00 7.98
N ASP A 92 -6.03 -7.79 8.39
CA ASP A 92 -6.12 -8.30 9.76
C ASP A 92 -5.58 -9.73 9.89
N ASN A 93 -4.99 -10.26 8.82
CA ASN A 93 -4.50 -11.64 8.77
C ASN A 93 -3.03 -11.69 8.35
N THR A 94 -2.15 -12.07 9.28
CA THR A 94 -0.72 -12.18 9.03
C THR A 94 -0.35 -13.33 8.07
N GLY A 95 -1.19 -14.34 7.98
CA GLY A 95 -0.95 -15.49 7.10
C GLY A 95 -1.09 -15.20 5.62
N ASN A 96 -1.55 -14.00 5.27
CA ASN A 96 -1.89 -13.64 3.89
C ASN A 96 -0.85 -12.77 3.18
N ILE A 97 0.28 -12.51 3.82
CA ILE A 97 1.30 -11.58 3.29
C ILE A 97 1.77 -12.00 1.90
N GLY A 98 2.05 -13.29 1.72
CA GLY A 98 2.54 -13.81 0.43
C GLY A 98 1.52 -13.61 -0.69
N ARG A 99 0.26 -13.83 -0.39
CA ARG A 99 -0.83 -13.65 -1.37
C ARG A 99 -1.02 -12.18 -1.72
N ILE A 100 -0.94 -11.30 -0.73
CA ILE A 100 -1.04 -9.85 -0.93
C ILE A 100 0.08 -9.37 -1.83
N ARG A 101 1.31 -9.79 -1.55
CA ARG A 101 2.49 -9.45 -2.36
C ARG A 101 2.33 -9.92 -3.81
N ASN A 102 1.85 -11.15 -3.98
CA ASN A 102 1.65 -11.73 -5.31
C ASN A 102 0.57 -10.97 -6.08
N GLU A 103 -0.54 -10.64 -5.41
CA GLU A 103 -1.64 -9.90 -6.02
C GLU A 103 -1.20 -8.49 -6.41
N LEU A 104 -0.41 -7.85 -5.56
CA LEU A 104 0.14 -6.53 -5.86
C LEU A 104 1.08 -6.56 -7.06
N LYS A 105 2.00 -7.52 -7.09
CA LYS A 105 2.92 -7.69 -8.22
C LYS A 105 2.17 -7.90 -9.53
N LYS A 106 1.13 -8.71 -9.49
CA LYS A 106 0.29 -9.06 -10.63
C LYS A 106 -0.47 -7.85 -11.19
N ASN A 107 -0.90 -6.94 -10.31
CA ASN A 107 -1.78 -5.83 -10.68
C ASN A 107 -1.10 -4.48 -10.73
N LYS A 108 0.17 -4.40 -10.39
CA LYS A 108 0.87 -3.11 -10.27
C LYS A 108 0.79 -2.29 -11.55
N GLU A 109 1.05 -2.90 -12.70
CA GLU A 109 1.01 -2.19 -13.98
C GLU A 109 -0.40 -1.69 -14.30
N ARG A 110 -1.43 -2.47 -13.98
CA ARG A 110 -2.82 -2.06 -14.18
C ARG A 110 -3.18 -0.86 -13.30
N ILE A 111 -2.69 -0.86 -12.07
CA ILE A 111 -2.92 0.25 -11.13
C ILE A 111 -2.25 1.51 -11.66
N ILE A 112 -0.99 1.40 -12.05
CA ILE A 112 -0.23 2.54 -12.60
C ILE A 112 -0.93 3.10 -13.83
N ALA A 113 -1.39 2.24 -14.72
CA ALA A 113 -2.08 2.65 -15.94
C ALA A 113 -3.40 3.37 -15.66
N ALA A 114 -4.01 3.13 -14.51
CA ALA A 114 -5.30 3.72 -14.11
C ALA A 114 -5.14 5.01 -13.29
N LEU A 115 -3.93 5.40 -12.97
CA LEU A 115 -3.66 6.63 -12.20
C LEU A 115 -3.95 7.89 -13.00
#